data_e019d33b94d896f3963a525df0cc41d8
#
_entry.id   e019d33b94d896f3963a525df0cc41d8
#
_cell.length_a   1.000
_cell.length_b   1.000
_cell.length_c   1.000
_cell.angle_alpha   90.00
_cell.angle_beta   90.00
_cell.angle_gamma   90.00
#
_symmetry.space_group_name_H-M   'P 1'
#
loop_
_entity.id
_entity.type
_entity.pdbx_description
1 polymer ?
#
loop_
_entity_poly.entity_id
_entity_poly.type
_entity_poly.pdbx_seq_one_letter_code
_entity_poly.pdbx_strand_id
1 'polypeptide(L)'
;MKHKLLHLQSLVTVALCVIMAMAFTSCSDDDDEPAADDLTTIIVGTWAQDGDNDIFVVNANGTGVVYDSPELYAQKKDGANFTWSYKDGWVRASIAGVQEEEMRAKTVSKNKIVWQRYDKEATDGDGYDKDAFGYYELWTWERYTK
;
A
#
# COMPACT_ATOMS: atom_id res chain seq x y z
N MET A 1 -43.27 -42.07 -19.41
CA MET A 1 -42.75 -41.30 -18.27
C MET A 1 -41.23 -41.46 -18.02
N LYS A 2 -40.43 -41.83 -19.02
CA LYS A 2 -38.97 -42.05 -18.83
C LYS A 2 -38.07 -40.86 -19.27
N HIS A 3 -38.61 -39.88 -19.96
CA HIS A 3 -37.82 -38.77 -20.51
C HIS A 3 -37.64 -37.55 -19.56
N LYS A 4 -38.42 -37.42 -18.49
CA LYS A 4 -38.30 -36.31 -17.55
C LYS A 4 -37.18 -36.51 -16.50
N LEU A 5 -36.73 -37.74 -16.27
CA LEU A 5 -35.67 -38.02 -15.31
C LEU A 5 -34.26 -37.68 -15.84
N LEU A 6 -34.07 -37.85 -17.16
CA LEU A 6 -32.77 -37.59 -17.79
C LEU A 6 -32.39 -36.08 -17.84
N HIS A 7 -33.38 -35.20 -17.95
CA HIS A 7 -33.13 -33.74 -17.93
C HIS A 7 -32.80 -33.24 -16.53
N LEU A 8 -33.33 -33.86 -15.48
CA LEU A 8 -33.06 -33.43 -14.12
C LEU A 8 -31.62 -33.82 -13.67
N GLN A 9 -31.12 -34.98 -14.12
CA GLN A 9 -29.75 -35.39 -13.85
C GLN A 9 -28.72 -34.50 -14.60
N SER A 10 -29.03 -34.11 -15.82
CA SER A 10 -28.16 -33.22 -16.62
C SER A 10 -28.02 -31.82 -16.00
N LEU A 11 -29.11 -31.27 -15.47
CA LEU A 11 -29.08 -29.94 -14.81
C LEU A 11 -28.29 -29.95 -13.49
N VAL A 12 -28.39 -31.03 -12.72
CA VAL A 12 -27.64 -31.15 -11.46
C VAL A 12 -26.14 -31.30 -11.72
N THR A 13 -25.75 -32.02 -12.78
CA THR A 13 -24.33 -32.21 -13.13
C THR A 13 -23.71 -30.92 -13.63
N VAL A 14 -24.42 -30.13 -14.43
CA VAL A 14 -23.93 -28.82 -14.90
C VAL A 14 -23.82 -27.82 -13.74
N ALA A 15 -24.77 -27.81 -12.81
CA ALA A 15 -24.71 -26.92 -11.65
C ALA A 15 -23.53 -27.28 -10.71
N LEU A 16 -23.21 -28.57 -10.57
CA LEU A 16 -22.09 -29.03 -9.73
C LEU A 16 -20.72 -28.66 -10.36
N CYS A 17 -20.60 -28.73 -11.69
CA CYS A 17 -19.37 -28.31 -12.40
C CYS A 17 -19.09 -26.82 -12.31
N VAL A 18 -20.12 -25.97 -12.26
CA VAL A 18 -19.96 -24.53 -12.13
C VAL A 18 -19.49 -24.13 -10.73
N ILE A 19 -19.92 -24.87 -9.68
CA ILE A 19 -19.50 -24.60 -8.31
C ILE A 19 -18.04 -25.03 -8.08
N MET A 20 -17.55 -26.08 -8.75
CA MET A 20 -16.15 -26.51 -8.63
C MET A 20 -15.16 -25.63 -9.42
N ALA A 21 -15.62 -24.88 -10.42
CA ALA A 21 -14.76 -23.98 -11.18
C ALA A 21 -14.40 -22.69 -10.45
N MET A 22 -15.07 -22.36 -9.34
CA MET A 22 -14.77 -21.18 -8.53
C MET A 22 -13.79 -21.44 -7.36
N ALA A 23 -13.29 -22.67 -7.19
CA ALA A 23 -12.43 -23.03 -6.05
C ALA A 23 -10.93 -23.06 -6.37
N PHE A 24 -10.51 -22.71 -7.59
CA PHE A 24 -9.10 -22.73 -8.01
C PHE A 24 -8.61 -21.37 -8.53
N THR A 25 -9.02 -20.29 -7.91
CA THR A 25 -8.31 -19.02 -8.02
C THR A 25 -7.63 -18.75 -6.69
N SER A 26 -6.58 -19.50 -6.42
CA SER A 26 -5.69 -19.21 -5.31
C SER A 26 -4.27 -19.53 -5.76
N CYS A 27 -3.41 -18.55 -5.57
CA CYS A 27 -1.96 -18.58 -5.71
C CYS A 27 -1.43 -18.49 -7.14
N SER A 28 -1.43 -17.27 -7.67
CA SER A 28 -0.26 -16.80 -8.38
C SER A 28 0.37 -15.72 -7.51
N ASP A 29 1.67 -15.88 -7.21
CA ASP A 29 2.55 -14.82 -6.76
C ASP A 29 2.73 -13.86 -7.95
N ASP A 30 1.68 -13.14 -8.28
CA ASP A 30 1.75 -12.00 -9.16
C ASP A 30 1.87 -10.77 -8.26
N ASP A 31 2.88 -9.97 -8.50
CA ASP A 31 3.10 -8.63 -7.95
C ASP A 31 1.93 -7.72 -8.40
N ASP A 32 0.72 -8.04 -7.98
CA ASP A 32 -0.45 -7.22 -8.22
C ASP A 32 -0.27 -5.91 -7.44
N GLU A 33 -0.13 -4.81 -8.15
CA GLU A 33 -0.31 -3.49 -7.56
C GLU A 33 -1.64 -3.51 -6.79
N PRO A 34 -1.63 -3.24 -5.48
CA PRO A 34 -2.85 -3.31 -4.69
C PRO A 34 -3.87 -2.33 -5.26
N ALA A 35 -5.11 -2.76 -5.34
CA ALA A 35 -6.19 -1.89 -5.77
C ALA A 35 -6.18 -0.61 -4.92
N ALA A 36 -6.49 0.52 -5.52
CA ALA A 36 -6.44 1.84 -4.88
C ALA A 36 -7.15 1.89 -3.51
N ASP A 37 -8.25 1.16 -3.39
CA ASP A 37 -9.04 1.09 -2.15
C ASP A 37 -8.31 0.34 -1.02
N ASP A 38 -7.42 -0.61 -1.36
CA ASP A 38 -6.65 -1.35 -0.36
C ASP A 38 -5.52 -0.51 0.22
N LEU A 39 -4.82 0.29 -0.60
CA LEU A 39 -3.72 1.12 -0.12
C LEU A 39 -4.18 2.18 0.87
N THR A 40 -5.28 2.88 0.61
CA THR A 40 -5.80 3.92 1.52
C THR A 40 -6.25 3.36 2.87
N THR A 41 -6.63 2.10 2.91
CA THR A 41 -6.95 1.40 4.16
C THR A 41 -5.69 0.88 4.86
N ILE A 42 -4.75 0.32 4.09
CA ILE A 42 -3.52 -0.27 4.63
C ILE A 42 -2.59 0.80 5.18
N ILE A 43 -2.45 1.94 4.52
CA ILE A 43 -1.55 3.02 4.94
C ILE A 43 -1.92 3.60 6.32
N VAL A 44 -3.19 3.53 6.71
CA VAL A 44 -3.64 4.04 8.01
C VAL A 44 -3.06 3.21 9.15
N GLY A 45 -2.40 3.88 10.09
CA GLY A 45 -1.78 3.25 11.25
C GLY A 45 -0.42 3.83 11.60
N THR A 46 0.39 3.07 12.32
CA THR A 46 1.72 3.49 12.75
C THR A 46 2.79 2.67 12.05
N TRP A 47 3.79 3.35 11.52
CA TRP A 47 4.85 2.78 10.70
C TRP A 47 6.22 3.23 11.16
N ALA A 48 7.21 2.33 11.09
CA ALA A 48 8.61 2.67 11.22
C ALA A 48 9.28 2.63 9.84
N GLN A 49 10.14 3.58 9.55
CA GLN A 49 10.95 3.57 8.34
C GLN A 49 12.21 2.73 8.57
N ASP A 50 12.46 1.80 7.66
CA ASP A 50 13.68 0.99 7.69
C ASP A 50 14.91 1.85 7.37
N GLY A 51 15.98 1.64 8.14
CA GLY A 51 17.22 2.41 7.99
C GLY A 51 17.20 3.81 8.63
N ASP A 52 16.05 4.20 9.19
CA ASP A 52 15.86 5.47 9.91
C ASP A 52 15.15 5.21 11.25
N ASN A 53 15.08 6.20 12.11
CA ASN A 53 14.37 6.09 13.40
C ASN A 53 12.96 6.70 13.35
N ASP A 54 12.52 7.14 12.20
CA ASP A 54 11.27 7.86 12.04
C ASP A 54 10.05 6.98 12.25
N ILE A 55 9.11 7.48 13.04
CA ILE A 55 7.81 6.86 13.29
C ILE A 55 6.70 7.72 12.69
N PHE A 56 5.99 7.18 11.71
CA PHE A 56 4.87 7.82 11.04
C PHE A 56 3.55 7.33 11.62
N VAL A 57 2.72 8.24 12.09
CA VAL A 57 1.33 7.96 12.46
C VAL A 57 0.42 8.52 11.37
N VAL A 58 -0.22 7.66 10.61
CA VAL A 58 -1.07 8.02 9.46
C VAL A 58 -2.53 7.85 9.84
N ASN A 59 -3.32 8.93 9.75
CA ASN A 59 -4.74 8.94 10.07
C ASN A 59 -5.60 8.86 8.80
N ALA A 60 -6.77 8.22 8.90
CA ALA A 60 -7.71 8.07 7.79
C ALA A 60 -8.28 9.39 7.24
N ASN A 61 -8.19 10.47 8.00
CA ASN A 61 -8.70 11.78 7.62
C ASN A 61 -7.73 12.62 6.77
N GLY A 62 -6.64 12.01 6.25
CA GLY A 62 -5.65 12.71 5.45
C GLY A 62 -4.62 13.51 6.26
N THR A 63 -4.52 13.28 7.56
CA THR A 63 -3.51 13.89 8.42
C THR A 63 -2.57 12.83 8.99
N GLY A 64 -1.43 13.27 9.53
CA GLY A 64 -0.52 12.39 10.26
C GLY A 64 0.48 13.19 11.09
N VAL A 65 1.31 12.43 11.81
CA VAL A 65 2.41 12.98 12.62
C VAL A 65 3.64 12.11 12.39
N VAL A 66 4.78 12.72 12.12
CA VAL A 66 6.08 12.05 12.10
C VAL A 66 6.87 12.42 13.34
N TYR A 67 7.51 11.43 13.94
CA TYR A 67 8.41 11.58 15.10
C TYR A 67 9.78 11.07 14.70
N ASP A 68 10.82 11.84 14.99
CA ASP A 68 12.22 11.53 14.64
C ASP A 68 12.81 10.36 15.47
N SER A 69 12.04 9.79 16.38
CA SER A 69 12.45 8.58 17.10
C SER A 69 11.29 7.86 17.81
N PRO A 70 11.45 6.56 18.12
CA PRO A 70 10.50 5.81 18.94
C PRO A 70 10.29 6.40 20.34
N GLU A 71 11.31 7.02 20.92
CA GLU A 71 11.25 7.67 22.25
C GLU A 71 10.34 8.90 22.20
N LEU A 72 10.48 9.74 21.18
CA LEU A 72 9.63 10.93 20.98
C LEU A 72 8.19 10.49 20.69
N TYR A 73 8.01 9.45 19.87
CA TYR A 73 6.69 8.86 19.64
C TYR A 73 6.06 8.36 20.96
N ALA A 74 6.79 7.62 21.79
CA ALA A 74 6.28 7.12 23.07
C ALA A 74 5.86 8.25 24.03
N GLN A 75 6.58 9.37 24.00
CA GLN A 75 6.28 10.56 24.81
C GLN A 75 5.25 11.50 24.17
N LYS A 76 4.89 11.30 22.89
CA LYS A 76 4.05 12.19 22.07
C LYS A 76 4.58 13.63 22.04
N LYS A 77 5.91 13.78 21.92
CA LYS A 77 6.61 15.06 21.91
C LYS A 77 7.30 15.31 20.57
N ASP A 78 7.41 16.57 20.23
CA ASP A 78 8.19 17.08 19.10
C ASP A 78 7.86 16.42 17.75
N GLY A 79 6.62 15.94 17.59
CA GLY A 79 6.14 15.39 16.33
C GLY A 79 5.80 16.49 15.32
N ALA A 80 6.23 16.33 14.09
CA ALA A 80 5.84 17.19 12.98
C ALA A 80 4.54 16.72 12.35
N ASN A 81 3.58 17.63 12.21
CA ASN A 81 2.32 17.32 11.53
C ASN A 81 2.52 17.28 10.02
N PHE A 82 1.86 16.35 9.36
CA PHE A 82 1.78 16.32 7.91
C PHE A 82 0.34 16.10 7.45
N THR A 83 0.08 16.45 6.20
CA THR A 83 -1.14 16.06 5.49
C THR A 83 -0.79 15.11 4.37
N TRP A 84 -1.70 14.21 4.01
CA TRP A 84 -1.52 13.30 2.92
C TRP A 84 -2.78 13.12 2.08
N SER A 85 -2.61 12.75 0.85
CA SER A 85 -3.69 12.40 -0.07
C SER A 85 -3.25 11.27 -0.99
N TYR A 86 -4.22 10.49 -1.46
CA TYR A 86 -4.01 9.46 -2.46
C TYR A 86 -4.87 9.76 -3.69
N LYS A 87 -4.24 9.81 -4.85
CA LYS A 87 -4.93 10.03 -6.11
C LYS A 87 -4.13 9.42 -7.27
N ASP A 88 -4.80 8.67 -8.14
CA ASP A 88 -4.24 8.13 -9.38
C ASP A 88 -2.95 7.32 -9.18
N GLY A 89 -2.89 6.49 -8.11
CA GLY A 89 -1.73 5.68 -7.77
C GLY A 89 -0.64 6.39 -6.96
N TRP A 90 -0.82 7.70 -6.68
CA TRP A 90 0.16 8.52 -6.00
C TRP A 90 -0.28 8.93 -4.60
N VAL A 91 0.62 8.78 -3.65
CA VAL A 91 0.53 9.42 -2.34
C VAL A 91 1.30 10.72 -2.40
N ARG A 92 0.66 11.81 -2.01
CA ARG A 92 1.30 13.11 -1.80
C ARG A 92 1.23 13.45 -0.33
N ALA A 93 2.37 13.78 0.25
CA ALA A 93 2.46 14.20 1.65
C ALA A 93 3.11 15.59 1.72
N SER A 94 2.60 16.42 2.63
CA SER A 94 3.16 17.75 2.90
C SER A 94 3.43 17.90 4.38
N ILE A 95 4.69 18.08 4.75
CA ILE A 95 5.14 18.27 6.13
C ILE A 95 5.20 19.75 6.45
N ALA A 96 4.49 20.17 7.49
CA ALA A 96 4.41 21.56 7.95
C ALA A 96 4.03 22.57 6.84
N GLY A 97 3.40 22.13 5.77
CA GLY A 97 3.03 22.98 4.63
C GLY A 97 4.16 23.47 3.75
N VAL A 98 5.38 22.93 3.93
CA VAL A 98 6.59 23.43 3.26
C VAL A 98 7.20 22.41 2.30
N GLN A 99 7.12 21.12 2.62
CA GLN A 99 7.73 20.07 1.83
C GLN A 99 6.65 19.15 1.24
N GLU A 100 6.63 19.03 -0.08
CA GLU A 100 5.80 18.05 -0.79
C GLU A 100 6.62 16.84 -1.16
N GLU A 101 6.19 15.67 -0.70
CA GLU A 101 6.71 14.38 -1.09
C GLU A 101 5.72 13.68 -2.01
N GLU A 102 6.20 13.14 -3.12
CA GLU A 102 5.41 12.30 -4.01
C GLU A 102 5.95 10.87 -3.97
N MET A 103 5.07 9.93 -3.65
CA MET A 103 5.42 8.53 -3.48
C MET A 103 4.44 7.64 -4.23
N ARG A 104 4.95 6.55 -4.76
CA ARG A 104 4.16 5.47 -5.32
C ARG A 104 4.47 4.18 -4.57
N ALA A 105 3.45 3.40 -4.23
CA ALA A 105 3.67 2.11 -3.60
C ALA A 105 4.17 1.10 -4.64
N LYS A 106 5.34 0.51 -4.42
CA LYS A 106 5.91 -0.57 -5.23
C LYS A 106 5.44 -1.94 -4.76
N THR A 107 5.37 -2.10 -3.44
CA THR A 107 4.87 -3.33 -2.81
C THR A 107 4.06 -2.95 -1.61
N VAL A 108 2.90 -3.59 -1.43
CA VAL A 108 2.01 -3.34 -0.30
C VAL A 108 1.60 -4.66 0.34
N SER A 109 1.75 -4.72 1.65
CA SER A 109 1.18 -5.76 2.49
C SER A 109 0.64 -5.15 3.77
N LYS A 110 -0.09 -5.92 4.55
CA LYS A 110 -0.64 -5.48 5.83
C LYS A 110 0.42 -4.90 6.79
N ASN A 111 1.65 -5.41 6.72
CA ASN A 111 2.71 -5.08 7.67
C ASN A 111 3.92 -4.38 7.03
N LYS A 112 3.95 -4.24 5.71
CA LYS A 112 5.08 -3.66 4.99
C LYS A 112 4.62 -2.93 3.75
N ILE A 113 5.14 -1.73 3.52
CA ILE A 113 4.98 -0.97 2.30
C ILE A 113 6.36 -0.58 1.80
N VAL A 114 6.63 -0.82 0.53
CA VAL A 114 7.82 -0.30 -0.15
C VAL A 114 7.37 0.85 -1.03
N TRP A 115 7.91 2.03 -0.77
CA TRP A 115 7.62 3.25 -1.50
C TRP A 115 8.70 3.55 -2.52
N GLN A 116 8.31 3.99 -3.70
CA GLN A 116 9.15 4.78 -4.60
C GLN A 116 8.89 6.25 -4.27
N ARG A 117 9.84 6.90 -3.63
CA ARG A 117 9.81 8.33 -3.37
C ARG A 117 10.51 9.06 -4.50
N TYR A 118 9.81 9.97 -5.15
CA TYR A 118 10.34 10.71 -6.30
C TYR A 118 10.94 12.03 -5.86
N ASP A 119 12.12 12.32 -6.40
CA ASP A 119 12.77 13.60 -6.22
C ASP A 119 12.76 14.37 -7.54
N LYS A 120 12.07 15.50 -7.57
CA LYS A 120 11.91 16.34 -8.75
C LYS A 120 13.18 17.11 -9.10
N GLU A 121 14.10 17.27 -8.14
CA GLU A 121 15.34 18.03 -8.31
C GLU A 121 16.53 17.11 -8.62
N ALA A 122 16.38 15.79 -8.44
CA ALA A 122 17.43 14.82 -8.69
C ALA A 122 17.78 14.75 -10.19
N THR A 123 19.06 14.54 -10.47
CA THR A 123 19.63 14.43 -11.81
C THR A 123 20.48 13.17 -11.98
N ASP A 124 20.89 12.87 -13.20
CA ASP A 124 21.81 11.75 -13.46
C ASP A 124 23.10 11.96 -12.64
N GLY A 125 23.43 10.96 -11.80
CA GLY A 125 24.62 10.97 -10.94
C GLY A 125 24.39 11.24 -9.47
N ASP A 126 23.16 11.58 -9.06
CA ASP A 126 22.81 11.80 -7.66
C ASP A 126 22.60 10.48 -6.88
N GLY A 127 22.71 9.31 -7.53
CA GLY A 127 22.59 8.02 -6.89
C GLY A 127 21.15 7.50 -6.77
N TYR A 128 20.20 8.17 -7.38
CA TYR A 128 18.81 7.73 -7.46
C TYR A 128 18.58 6.76 -8.61
N ASP A 129 17.68 5.82 -8.42
CA ASP A 129 17.13 5.03 -9.52
C ASP A 129 16.25 5.92 -10.42
N LYS A 130 16.01 5.47 -11.67
CA LYS A 130 15.19 6.21 -12.62
C LYS A 130 14.22 5.30 -13.35
N ASP A 131 12.98 5.75 -13.47
CA ASP A 131 11.96 5.13 -14.31
C ASP A 131 11.30 6.15 -15.24
N ALA A 132 10.14 5.80 -15.82
CA ALA A 132 9.39 6.66 -16.73
C ALA A 132 8.83 7.93 -16.05
N PHE A 133 8.75 7.96 -14.72
CA PHE A 133 8.20 9.05 -13.93
C PHE A 133 9.29 9.99 -13.40
N GLY A 134 10.55 9.56 -13.35
CA GLY A 134 11.67 10.35 -12.89
C GLY A 134 12.66 9.61 -12.01
N TYR A 135 13.43 10.34 -11.23
CA TYR A 135 14.39 9.79 -10.28
C TYR A 135 13.71 9.48 -8.95
N TYR A 136 14.04 8.33 -8.38
CA TYR A 136 13.42 7.90 -7.13
C TYR A 136 14.40 7.13 -6.24
N GLU A 137 14.08 7.07 -4.96
CA GLU A 137 14.67 6.17 -3.99
C GLU A 137 13.60 5.23 -3.41
N LEU A 138 14.04 4.10 -2.86
CA LEU A 138 13.16 3.14 -2.22
C LEU A 138 13.16 3.37 -0.72
N TRP A 139 11.97 3.61 -0.18
CA TRP A 139 11.72 3.64 1.25
C TRP A 139 10.90 2.45 1.66
N THR A 140 11.30 1.79 2.75
CA THR A 140 10.54 0.68 3.33
C THR A 140 9.91 1.13 4.64
N TRP A 141 8.61 0.97 4.72
CA TRP A 141 7.85 1.14 5.95
C TRP A 141 7.42 -0.21 6.48
N GLU A 142 7.65 -0.46 7.76
CA GLU A 142 7.18 -1.65 8.46
C GLU A 142 6.18 -1.26 9.55
N ARG A 143 5.16 -2.10 9.78
CA ARG A 143 4.14 -1.84 10.79
C ARG A 143 4.80 -1.75 12.17
N TYR A 144 4.68 -0.61 12.82
CA TYR A 144 5.23 -0.41 14.14
C TYR A 144 4.32 -1.03 15.20
N THR A 145 4.83 -2.02 15.91
CA THR A 145 4.16 -2.72 17.01
C THR A 145 5.02 -2.63 18.25
N LYS A 146 4.60 -1.83 19.21
CA LYS A 146 5.12 -1.86 20.58
C LYS A 146 4.01 -2.19 21.54
#